data_796bc9b2f9bf58c445b44681c048129a
#
_entry.id   796bc9b2f9bf58c445b44681c048129a
#
_cell.length_a   1.000
_cell.length_b   1.000
_cell.length_c   1.000
_cell.angle_alpha   90.00
_cell.angle_beta   90.00
_cell.angle_gamma   90.00
#
_symmetry.space_group_name_H-M   'P 1'
#
loop_
_entity.id
_entity.type
_entity.pdbx_description
1 polymer ?
#
loop_
_entity_poly.entity_id
_entity_poly.type
_entity_poly.pdbx_seq_one_letter_code
_entity_poly.pdbx_strand_id
1 'polypeptide(L)'
;MTSKTKNIVIQETPQMANAKSFLDIFYLREKLHPTKVYLRQPENDHWKEFTWEDVGIQARKVLTALRDLGLEKGDHVGIISKNCAQWIIADLAILMGGFVSVPFYPTLTKDELQHVIGLSDIKALFVGKLEGWDTQKDAVPDELPCISFPHYEGNSMVRCQHQWQKILDDYAPAKAVHSPKRTDIFTIIYTSGTTGTPKGVMLNYECANQVMQHERANPAYGIYQGVSERVLSYLPLNHIAERIISEVSSIVAGSEVSFSESLEKFASNLQSVQPTQFFAVPRIWVKIQQGILEKLPQQKLDLLLKIPVIKTLVKNKIKEGIGLAKVRSAISGAAPVSGELLEWFKKLDINIQEVYGAT
;
A
#
# COMPACT_ATOMS: atom_id res chain seq x y z
N MET A 1 13.55 25.08 -14.46
CA MET A 1 14.32 24.03 -15.16
C MET A 1 13.57 22.72 -14.95
N THR A 2 12.79 22.28 -15.93
CA THR A 2 12.00 21.05 -15.90
C THR A 2 12.96 19.88 -16.09
N SER A 3 13.23 19.14 -15.02
CA SER A 3 13.93 17.85 -15.07
C SER A 3 13.14 16.90 -15.95
N LYS A 4 13.67 16.58 -17.11
CA LYS A 4 13.20 15.46 -17.93
C LYS A 4 13.62 14.17 -17.20
N THR A 5 12.78 13.68 -16.30
CA THR A 5 12.92 12.33 -15.74
C THR A 5 12.76 11.36 -16.91
N LYS A 6 13.86 10.78 -17.37
CA LYS A 6 13.83 9.66 -18.33
C LYS A 6 13.00 8.56 -17.69
N ASN A 7 11.92 8.15 -18.35
CA ASN A 7 11.15 6.96 -17.99
C ASN A 7 12.10 5.74 -18.07
N ILE A 8 12.68 5.38 -16.94
CA ILE A 8 13.52 4.18 -16.85
C ILE A 8 12.56 3.01 -16.70
N VAL A 9 12.43 2.25 -17.76
CA VAL A 9 11.70 0.97 -17.77
C VAL A 9 12.43 0.00 -16.86
N ILE A 10 11.78 -0.47 -15.80
CA ILE A 10 12.33 -1.53 -14.97
C ILE A 10 11.98 -2.87 -15.60
N GLN A 11 12.98 -3.55 -16.18
CA GLN A 11 12.84 -4.92 -16.63
C GLN A 11 13.03 -5.90 -15.47
N GLU A 12 12.26 -6.97 -15.46
CA GLU A 12 12.51 -8.10 -14.58
C GLU A 12 13.79 -8.81 -15.02
N THR A 13 14.73 -8.96 -14.09
CA THR A 13 15.97 -9.71 -14.35
C THR A 13 15.72 -11.21 -14.12
N PRO A 14 16.53 -12.12 -14.71
CA PRO A 14 16.47 -13.55 -14.39
C PRO A 14 16.63 -13.85 -12.90
N GLN A 15 17.37 -13.02 -12.16
CA GLN A 15 17.54 -13.13 -10.72
C GLN A 15 16.24 -12.82 -9.97
N MET A 16 15.46 -11.81 -10.39
CA MET A 16 14.16 -11.49 -9.81
C MET A 16 13.13 -12.59 -10.12
N ALA A 17 13.15 -13.15 -11.32
CA ALA A 17 12.27 -14.26 -11.70
C ALA A 17 12.49 -15.51 -10.82
N ASN A 18 13.73 -15.73 -10.38
CA ASN A 18 14.12 -16.85 -9.52
C ASN A 18 14.12 -16.52 -8.01
N ALA A 19 13.73 -15.31 -7.62
CA ALA A 19 13.68 -14.90 -6.21
C ALA A 19 12.68 -15.77 -5.42
N LYS A 20 13.03 -16.12 -4.18
CA LYS A 20 12.22 -16.98 -3.31
C LYS A 20 11.10 -16.23 -2.62
N SER A 21 11.21 -14.89 -2.52
CA SER A 21 10.25 -14.04 -1.85
C SER A 21 10.24 -12.64 -2.47
N PHE A 22 9.18 -11.87 -2.23
CA PHE A 22 9.15 -10.45 -2.60
C PHE A 22 10.20 -9.63 -1.83
N LEU A 23 10.59 -10.06 -0.65
CA LEU A 23 11.67 -9.41 0.12
C LEU A 23 13.03 -9.57 -0.58
N ASP A 24 13.32 -10.75 -1.16
CA ASP A 24 14.53 -10.93 -1.98
C ASP A 24 14.50 -10.04 -3.23
N ILE A 25 13.30 -9.84 -3.82
CA ILE A 25 13.13 -8.91 -4.94
C ILE A 25 13.39 -7.47 -4.49
N PHE A 26 12.92 -7.08 -3.30
CA PHE A 26 13.23 -5.76 -2.73
C PHE A 26 14.74 -5.52 -2.68
N TYR A 27 15.53 -6.45 -2.15
CA TYR A 27 16.99 -6.32 -2.10
C TYR A 27 17.63 -6.19 -3.50
N LEU A 28 17.10 -6.91 -4.49
CA LEU A 28 17.55 -6.79 -5.87
C LEU A 28 17.18 -5.42 -6.48
N ARG A 29 15.98 -4.91 -6.23
CA ARG A 29 15.53 -3.59 -6.68
C ARG A 29 16.38 -2.48 -6.10
N GLU A 30 16.62 -2.50 -4.79
CA GLU A 30 17.48 -1.55 -4.10
C GLU A 30 18.90 -1.53 -4.71
N LYS A 31 19.48 -2.71 -4.95
CA LYS A 31 20.81 -2.83 -5.54
C LYS A 31 20.89 -2.35 -7.00
N LEU A 32 19.87 -2.64 -7.81
CA LEU A 32 19.88 -2.36 -9.24
C LEU A 32 19.36 -0.95 -9.58
N HIS A 33 18.52 -0.38 -8.73
CA HIS A 33 17.85 0.89 -8.97
C HIS A 33 17.85 1.81 -7.74
N PRO A 34 18.99 2.00 -7.05
CA PRO A 34 19.07 2.69 -5.76
C PRO A 34 18.41 4.08 -5.76
N THR A 35 18.64 4.85 -6.82
CA THR A 35 18.19 6.25 -6.95
C THR A 35 16.79 6.41 -7.54
N LYS A 36 16.11 5.31 -7.92
CA LYS A 36 14.75 5.41 -8.41
C LYS A 36 13.77 5.60 -7.26
N VAL A 37 12.79 6.49 -7.44
CA VAL A 37 11.71 6.70 -6.46
C VAL A 37 10.87 5.43 -6.33
N TYR A 38 10.66 5.00 -5.09
CA TYR A 38 9.78 3.89 -4.74
C TYR A 38 8.52 4.39 -4.03
N LEU A 39 8.66 5.22 -3.00
CA LEU A 39 7.52 5.73 -2.24
C LEU A 39 7.41 7.25 -2.37
N ARG A 40 6.16 7.74 -2.44
CA ARG A 40 5.84 9.17 -2.46
C ARG A 40 4.80 9.47 -1.40
N GLN A 41 5.12 10.34 -0.48
CA GLN A 41 4.28 10.78 0.63
C GLN A 41 3.89 12.24 0.44
N PRO A 42 2.59 12.60 0.44
CA PRO A 42 2.21 14.00 0.45
C PRO A 42 2.49 14.62 1.82
N GLU A 43 3.23 15.73 1.83
CA GLU A 43 3.53 16.56 2.99
C GLU A 43 3.42 18.04 2.59
N ASN A 44 2.51 18.81 3.19
CA ASN A 44 2.37 20.27 2.96
C ASN A 44 2.30 20.65 1.47
N ASP A 45 1.38 20.05 0.73
CA ASP A 45 1.17 20.24 -0.72
C ASP A 45 2.35 19.85 -1.62
N HIS A 46 3.37 19.21 -1.07
CA HIS A 46 4.51 18.65 -1.81
C HIS A 46 4.56 17.12 -1.68
N TRP A 47 5.20 16.48 -2.65
CA TRP A 47 5.47 15.05 -2.59
C TRP A 47 6.89 14.86 -2.07
N LYS A 48 7.02 14.29 -0.85
CA LYS A 48 8.28 13.77 -0.36
C LYS A 48 8.54 12.42 -1.01
N GLU A 49 9.68 12.30 -1.64
CA GLU A 49 10.08 11.10 -2.37
C GLU A 49 11.10 10.30 -1.57
N PHE A 50 10.96 8.98 -1.62
CA PHE A 50 11.89 8.02 -1.03
C PHE A 50 12.33 7.08 -2.14
N THR A 51 13.62 7.02 -2.40
CA THR A 51 14.22 6.08 -3.33
C THR A 51 14.24 4.66 -2.76
N TRP A 52 14.52 3.67 -3.59
CA TRP A 52 14.73 2.29 -3.12
C TRP A 52 15.82 2.22 -2.05
N GLU A 53 16.90 2.97 -2.23
CA GLU A 53 18.01 3.06 -1.25
C GLU A 53 17.56 3.73 0.05
N ASP A 54 16.83 4.84 -0.02
CA ASP A 54 16.30 5.52 1.17
C ASP A 54 15.43 4.60 2.01
N VAL A 55 14.53 3.87 1.36
CA VAL A 55 13.65 2.90 2.02
C VAL A 55 14.46 1.78 2.66
N GLY A 56 15.42 1.22 1.93
CA GLY A 56 16.28 0.14 2.44
C GLY A 56 17.16 0.57 3.61
N ILE A 57 17.75 1.77 3.56
CA ILE A 57 18.55 2.31 4.66
C ILE A 57 17.70 2.54 5.89
N GLN A 58 16.53 3.19 5.74
CA GLN A 58 15.62 3.44 6.87
C GLN A 58 15.11 2.14 7.49
N ALA A 59 14.68 1.17 6.67
CA ALA A 59 14.23 -0.13 7.16
C ALA A 59 15.32 -0.85 7.97
N ARG A 60 16.58 -0.82 7.53
CA ARG A 60 17.69 -1.42 8.27
C ARG A 60 18.06 -0.68 9.56
N LYS A 61 17.89 0.64 9.62
CA LYS A 61 18.06 1.41 10.87
C LYS A 61 16.98 1.04 11.87
N VAL A 62 15.73 0.97 11.43
CA VAL A 62 14.60 0.52 12.25
C VAL A 62 14.79 -0.92 12.70
N LEU A 63 15.29 -1.82 11.84
CA LEU A 63 15.64 -3.18 12.23
C LEU A 63 16.69 -3.22 13.35
N THR A 64 17.72 -2.35 13.27
CA THR A 64 18.73 -2.28 14.35
C THR A 64 18.09 -1.90 15.68
N ALA A 65 17.19 -0.90 15.67
CA ALA A 65 16.45 -0.49 16.86
C ALA A 65 15.55 -1.62 17.42
N LEU A 66 14.84 -2.36 16.56
CA LEU A 66 14.02 -3.50 17.00
C LEU A 66 14.87 -4.59 17.68
N ARG A 67 16.07 -4.87 17.15
CA ARG A 67 17.02 -5.82 17.77
C ARG A 67 17.56 -5.31 19.09
N ASP A 68 17.81 -4.01 19.22
CA ASP A 68 18.25 -3.38 20.47
C ASP A 68 17.15 -3.43 21.56
N LEU A 69 15.88 -3.45 21.16
CA LEU A 69 14.74 -3.74 22.03
C LEU A 69 14.62 -5.21 22.43
N GLY A 70 15.53 -6.08 21.97
CA GLY A 70 15.57 -7.49 22.33
C GLY A 70 14.71 -8.41 21.46
N LEU A 71 14.18 -7.95 20.34
CA LEU A 71 13.37 -8.79 19.46
C LEU A 71 14.22 -9.86 18.76
N GLU A 72 13.66 -11.06 18.71
CA GLU A 72 14.25 -12.24 18.09
C GLU A 72 13.42 -12.72 16.89
N LYS A 73 14.04 -13.52 16.01
CA LYS A 73 13.35 -14.07 14.85
C LYS A 73 12.07 -14.83 15.26
N GLY A 74 10.97 -14.48 14.59
CA GLY A 74 9.65 -15.06 14.86
C GLY A 74 8.79 -14.23 15.81
N ASP A 75 9.37 -13.22 16.48
CA ASP A 75 8.59 -12.32 17.31
C ASP A 75 7.59 -11.52 16.48
N HIS A 76 6.45 -11.22 17.08
CA HIS A 76 5.39 -10.45 16.45
C HIS A 76 5.58 -8.96 16.69
N VAL A 77 5.38 -8.15 15.66
CA VAL A 77 5.47 -6.68 15.75
C VAL A 77 4.20 -6.06 15.19
N GLY A 78 3.52 -5.25 16.01
CA GLY A 78 2.29 -4.56 15.65
C GLY A 78 2.53 -3.32 14.80
N ILE A 79 1.60 -3.00 13.90
CA ILE A 79 1.52 -1.71 13.21
C ILE A 79 0.09 -1.21 13.29
N ILE A 80 -0.13 -0.02 13.86
CA ILE A 80 -1.42 0.69 13.82
C ILE A 80 -1.23 2.06 13.19
N SER A 81 -1.66 2.22 11.95
CA SER A 81 -1.54 3.47 11.19
C SER A 81 -2.41 3.43 9.94
N LYS A 82 -2.88 4.58 9.48
CA LYS A 82 -3.30 4.78 8.10
C LYS A 82 -2.08 4.67 7.17
N ASN A 83 -2.35 4.52 5.87
CA ASN A 83 -1.31 4.39 4.86
C ASN A 83 -0.36 5.59 4.85
N CYS A 84 0.92 5.30 4.88
CA CYS A 84 2.02 6.26 4.75
C CYS A 84 3.32 5.53 4.40
N ALA A 85 4.35 6.26 4.01
CA ALA A 85 5.66 5.69 3.67
C ALA A 85 6.26 4.90 4.83
N GLN A 86 6.15 5.41 6.06
CA GLN A 86 6.67 4.75 7.26
C GLN A 86 6.00 3.42 7.54
N TRP A 87 4.74 3.23 7.12
CA TRP A 87 4.06 1.95 7.24
C TRP A 87 4.82 0.85 6.47
N ILE A 88 5.10 1.08 5.19
CA ILE A 88 5.85 0.12 4.35
C ILE A 88 7.29 -0.04 4.83
N ILE A 89 7.96 1.06 5.23
CA ILE A 89 9.34 0.99 5.73
C ILE A 89 9.40 0.18 7.04
N ALA A 90 8.43 0.34 7.95
CA ALA A 90 8.34 -0.42 9.19
C ALA A 90 8.07 -1.91 8.90
N ASP A 91 7.14 -2.21 7.99
CA ASP A 91 6.86 -3.59 7.60
C ASP A 91 8.09 -4.28 7.00
N LEU A 92 8.79 -3.60 6.09
CA LEU A 92 10.06 -4.11 5.56
C LEU A 92 11.10 -4.33 6.66
N ALA A 93 11.21 -3.44 7.65
CA ALA A 93 12.12 -3.62 8.78
C ALA A 93 11.78 -4.87 9.60
N ILE A 94 10.49 -5.10 9.87
CA ILE A 94 9.98 -6.30 10.53
C ILE A 94 10.38 -7.55 9.74
N LEU A 95 10.10 -7.56 8.44
CA LEU A 95 10.39 -8.70 7.57
C LEU A 95 11.90 -8.95 7.41
N MET A 96 12.71 -7.88 7.33
CA MET A 96 14.18 -7.96 7.30
C MET A 96 14.77 -8.53 8.57
N GLY A 97 14.07 -8.42 9.71
CA GLY A 97 14.44 -9.04 10.97
C GLY A 97 14.07 -10.53 11.07
N GLY A 98 13.22 -10.99 10.15
CA GLY A 98 12.58 -12.31 10.27
C GLY A 98 11.49 -12.32 11.34
N PHE A 99 10.97 -11.16 11.71
CA PHE A 99 9.82 -10.98 12.59
C PHE A 99 8.52 -11.16 11.81
N VAL A 100 7.39 -11.25 12.51
CA VAL A 100 6.06 -11.39 11.93
C VAL A 100 5.30 -10.07 12.08
N SER A 101 4.82 -9.52 10.98
CA SER A 101 4.05 -8.29 10.98
C SER A 101 2.60 -8.54 11.39
N VAL A 102 2.09 -7.76 12.35
CA VAL A 102 0.71 -7.83 12.82
C VAL A 102 0.04 -6.45 12.65
N PRO A 103 -0.53 -6.18 11.48
CA PRO A 103 -1.17 -4.89 11.22
C PRO A 103 -2.57 -4.83 11.84
N PHE A 104 -2.85 -3.76 12.58
CA PHE A 104 -4.15 -3.46 13.17
C PHE A 104 -4.91 -2.39 12.38
N TYR A 105 -6.25 -2.49 12.37
CA TYR A 105 -7.09 -1.47 11.75
C TYR A 105 -6.98 -0.13 12.52
N PRO A 106 -6.71 0.99 11.83
CA PRO A 106 -6.56 2.30 12.47
C PRO A 106 -7.87 2.81 13.10
N THR A 107 -9.00 2.19 12.78
CA THR A 107 -10.34 2.56 13.23
C THR A 107 -10.85 1.72 14.40
N LEU A 108 -10.04 0.82 14.95
CA LEU A 108 -10.43 0.04 16.14
C LEU A 108 -10.72 0.96 17.32
N THR A 109 -11.77 0.64 18.05
CA THR A 109 -12.02 1.25 19.36
C THR A 109 -10.95 0.86 20.36
N LYS A 110 -10.87 1.55 21.50
CA LYS A 110 -9.94 1.21 22.58
C LYS A 110 -10.07 -0.27 22.98
N ASP A 111 -11.29 -0.73 23.26
CA ASP A 111 -11.53 -2.08 23.74
C ASP A 111 -11.18 -3.14 22.69
N GLU A 112 -11.51 -2.89 21.42
CA GLU A 112 -11.15 -3.76 20.30
C GLU A 112 -9.62 -3.82 20.14
N LEU A 113 -8.93 -2.67 20.20
CA LEU A 113 -7.48 -2.62 20.09
C LEU A 113 -6.80 -3.35 21.25
N GLN A 114 -7.26 -3.12 22.49
CA GLN A 114 -6.76 -3.83 23.67
C GLN A 114 -6.94 -5.34 23.54
N HIS A 115 -8.11 -5.76 23.04
CA HIS A 115 -8.40 -7.18 22.84
C HIS A 115 -7.48 -7.84 21.81
N VAL A 116 -7.27 -7.22 20.62
CA VAL A 116 -6.41 -7.80 19.59
C VAL A 116 -4.93 -7.71 19.95
N ILE A 117 -4.48 -6.71 20.70
CA ILE A 117 -3.13 -6.64 21.26
C ILE A 117 -2.91 -7.85 22.21
N GLY A 118 -3.87 -8.09 23.11
CA GLY A 118 -3.80 -9.24 24.03
C GLY A 118 -3.77 -10.60 23.35
N LEU A 119 -4.39 -10.74 22.17
CA LEU A 119 -4.38 -11.99 21.39
C LEU A 119 -3.12 -12.16 20.54
N SER A 120 -2.45 -11.07 20.20
CA SER A 120 -1.42 -11.07 19.15
C SER A 120 0.00 -11.37 19.62
N ASP A 121 0.25 -11.33 20.93
CA ASP A 121 1.58 -11.54 21.55
C ASP A 121 2.68 -10.68 20.90
N ILE A 122 2.34 -9.42 20.54
CA ILE A 122 3.32 -8.49 19.94
C ILE A 122 4.36 -8.06 20.99
N LYS A 123 5.60 -7.93 20.55
CA LYS A 123 6.75 -7.50 21.39
C LYS A 123 7.11 -6.02 21.19
N ALA A 124 6.61 -5.40 20.14
CA ALA A 124 6.71 -3.96 19.88
C ALA A 124 5.53 -3.49 19.04
N LEU A 125 5.21 -2.19 19.08
CA LEU A 125 4.12 -1.59 18.33
C LEU A 125 4.58 -0.31 17.64
N PHE A 126 4.39 -0.24 16.31
CA PHE A 126 4.46 1.01 15.57
C PHE A 126 3.11 1.72 15.58
N VAL A 127 3.12 3.01 15.91
CA VAL A 127 1.93 3.86 15.93
C VAL A 127 2.14 5.07 15.03
N GLY A 128 1.24 5.27 14.08
CA GLY A 128 1.46 6.30 13.07
C GLY A 128 0.28 7.22 12.84
N LYS A 129 0.00 7.48 11.59
CA LYS A 129 -1.00 8.40 11.06
C LYS A 129 -2.43 8.01 11.51
N LEU A 130 -2.91 8.58 12.61
CA LEU A 130 -4.20 8.28 13.25
C LEU A 130 -4.94 9.56 13.60
N GLU A 131 -6.26 9.59 13.45
CA GLU A 131 -7.11 10.71 13.88
C GLU A 131 -7.58 10.59 15.34
N GLY A 132 -7.74 9.36 15.82
CA GLY A 132 -8.36 9.04 17.13
C GLY A 132 -7.39 8.51 18.19
N TRP A 133 -6.07 8.76 18.07
CA TRP A 133 -5.09 8.17 18.98
C TRP A 133 -5.35 8.49 20.46
N ASP A 134 -5.81 9.69 20.76
CA ASP A 134 -6.10 10.09 22.16
C ASP A 134 -7.15 9.21 22.85
N THR A 135 -8.03 8.58 22.07
CA THR A 135 -9.04 7.63 22.57
C THR A 135 -8.57 6.18 22.54
N GLN A 136 -7.49 5.87 21.81
CA GLN A 136 -6.97 4.52 21.63
C GLN A 136 -5.72 4.23 22.48
N LYS A 137 -4.94 5.25 22.85
CA LYS A 137 -3.62 5.10 23.49
C LYS A 137 -3.62 4.23 24.75
N ASP A 138 -4.68 4.34 25.56
CA ASP A 138 -4.80 3.56 26.81
C ASP A 138 -5.12 2.07 26.58
N ALA A 139 -5.26 1.64 25.33
CA ALA A 139 -5.33 0.23 24.96
C ALA A 139 -3.95 -0.44 24.90
N VAL A 140 -2.89 0.36 24.81
CA VAL A 140 -1.51 -0.13 24.68
C VAL A 140 -0.91 -0.28 26.07
N PRO A 141 -0.43 -1.47 26.47
CA PRO A 141 0.25 -1.66 27.75
C PRO A 141 1.50 -0.78 27.87
N ASP A 142 1.73 -0.20 29.06
CA ASP A 142 2.88 0.70 29.30
C ASP A 142 4.23 0.02 29.08
N GLU A 143 4.30 -1.30 29.33
CA GLU A 143 5.50 -2.12 29.17
C GLU A 143 5.78 -2.52 27.71
N LEU A 144 4.80 -2.35 26.79
CA LEU A 144 4.97 -2.66 25.39
C LEU A 144 5.78 -1.57 24.68
N PRO A 145 6.99 -1.85 24.17
CA PRO A 145 7.77 -0.89 23.40
C PRO A 145 6.96 -0.29 22.24
N CYS A 146 6.79 1.04 22.26
CA CYS A 146 6.01 1.76 21.27
C CYS A 146 6.90 2.73 20.50
N ILE A 147 6.78 2.71 19.17
CA ILE A 147 7.55 3.53 18.23
C ILE A 147 6.57 4.42 17.46
N SER A 148 6.66 5.75 17.62
CA SER A 148 5.81 6.68 16.89
C SER A 148 6.39 7.02 15.52
N PHE A 149 5.54 7.01 14.48
CA PHE A 149 5.87 7.59 13.18
C PHE A 149 5.97 9.12 13.26
N PRO A 150 6.52 9.80 12.24
CA PRO A 150 6.44 11.26 12.14
C PRO A 150 4.98 11.73 12.20
N HIS A 151 4.77 12.95 12.71
CA HIS A 151 3.45 13.55 12.69
C HIS A 151 3.02 13.90 11.27
N TYR A 152 1.76 13.63 10.97
CA TYR A 152 1.09 14.00 9.72
C TYR A 152 0.00 15.01 10.02
N GLU A 153 -0.04 16.12 9.26
CA GLU A 153 -1.05 17.16 9.44
C GLU A 153 -2.48 16.58 9.35
N GLY A 154 -3.38 17.12 10.20
CA GLY A 154 -4.76 16.61 10.31
C GLY A 154 -4.91 15.29 11.08
N ASN A 155 -3.84 14.78 11.69
CA ASN A 155 -3.87 13.57 12.53
C ASN A 155 -3.44 13.88 13.96
N SER A 156 -3.72 12.96 14.88
CA SER A 156 -3.31 13.06 16.28
C SER A 156 -1.79 13.11 16.42
N MET A 157 -1.31 13.87 17.42
CA MET A 157 0.10 13.83 17.80
C MET A 157 0.37 12.56 18.61
N VAL A 158 1.08 11.61 17.99
CA VAL A 158 1.50 10.37 18.65
C VAL A 158 2.84 10.55 19.33
N ARG A 159 2.90 10.26 20.63
CA ARG A 159 4.15 10.27 21.42
C ARG A 159 4.33 8.91 22.07
N CYS A 160 5.37 8.20 21.63
CA CYS A 160 5.80 6.93 22.19
C CYS A 160 7.17 7.05 22.86
N GLN A 161 7.59 5.99 23.57
CA GLN A 161 8.93 5.89 24.18
C GLN A 161 10.04 6.07 23.12
N HIS A 162 9.81 5.53 21.91
CA HIS A 162 10.73 5.65 20.78
C HIS A 162 10.07 6.48 19.67
N GLN A 163 10.87 7.35 19.04
CA GLN A 163 10.41 8.19 17.95
C GLN A 163 11.15 7.85 16.67
N TRP A 164 10.43 7.78 15.55
CA TRP A 164 10.96 7.42 14.24
C TRP A 164 12.23 8.20 13.87
N GLN A 165 12.17 9.54 13.96
CA GLN A 165 13.30 10.37 13.57
C GLN A 165 14.53 10.10 14.44
N LYS A 166 14.34 9.92 15.74
CA LYS A 166 15.43 9.60 16.66
C LYS A 166 16.06 8.25 16.34
N ILE A 167 15.26 7.25 15.95
CA ILE A 167 15.81 5.97 15.47
C ILE A 167 16.66 6.19 14.21
N LEU A 168 16.19 7.00 13.27
CA LEU A 168 16.98 7.28 12.07
C LEU A 168 18.29 8.05 12.35
N ASP A 169 18.33 8.86 13.39
CA ASP A 169 19.51 9.63 13.76
C ASP A 169 20.52 8.79 14.56
N ASP A 170 20.04 7.96 15.49
CA ASP A 170 20.88 7.28 16.49
C ASP A 170 21.41 5.91 16.01
N TYR A 171 20.69 5.21 15.11
CA TYR A 171 21.05 3.85 14.71
C TYR A 171 21.73 3.77 13.34
N ALA A 172 22.73 2.91 13.23
CA ALA A 172 23.33 2.52 11.96
C ALA A 172 22.48 1.43 11.27
N PRO A 173 22.47 1.37 9.91
CA PRO A 173 21.78 0.32 9.19
C PRO A 173 22.29 -1.07 9.54
N ALA A 174 21.40 -2.02 9.79
CA ALA A 174 21.74 -3.41 10.05
C ALA A 174 22.51 -4.04 8.87
N LYS A 175 23.64 -4.70 9.15
CA LYS A 175 24.46 -5.37 8.13
C LYS A 175 23.86 -6.70 7.68
N ALA A 176 23.22 -7.42 8.60
CA ALA A 176 22.63 -8.72 8.33
C ALA A 176 21.10 -8.61 8.30
N VAL A 177 20.49 -9.09 7.23
CA VAL A 177 19.05 -9.14 7.04
C VAL A 177 18.59 -10.58 6.79
N HIS A 178 17.33 -10.86 7.10
CA HIS A 178 16.72 -12.17 6.90
C HIS A 178 16.42 -12.42 5.40
N SER A 179 16.69 -13.64 4.93
CA SER A 179 16.18 -14.18 3.67
C SER A 179 15.17 -15.29 4.02
N PRO A 180 13.88 -15.08 3.78
CA PRO A 180 12.85 -15.96 4.27
C PRO A 180 12.76 -17.26 3.46
N LYS A 181 12.31 -18.32 4.12
CA LYS A 181 11.81 -19.54 3.47
C LYS A 181 10.36 -19.28 3.03
N ARG A 182 9.88 -20.00 2.01
CA ARG A 182 8.49 -19.92 1.55
C ARG A 182 7.48 -20.23 2.66
N THR A 183 7.83 -21.09 3.60
CA THR A 183 6.98 -21.50 4.73
C THR A 183 7.02 -20.53 5.91
N ASP A 184 7.95 -19.59 5.96
CA ASP A 184 8.02 -18.61 7.04
C ASP A 184 6.77 -17.71 6.98
N ILE A 185 6.19 -17.40 8.14
CA ILE A 185 5.04 -16.49 8.27
C ILE A 185 5.56 -15.06 8.12
N PHE A 186 4.95 -14.28 7.25
CA PHE A 186 5.31 -12.86 7.13
C PHE A 186 4.29 -11.93 7.81
N THR A 187 3.04 -12.38 7.96
CA THR A 187 2.00 -11.55 8.61
C THR A 187 0.91 -12.38 9.24
N ILE A 188 0.31 -11.81 10.29
CA ILE A 188 -0.93 -12.30 10.91
C ILE A 188 -1.96 -11.17 10.83
N ILE A 189 -3.06 -11.39 10.12
CA ILE A 189 -4.13 -10.41 9.96
C ILE A 189 -5.33 -10.82 10.79
N TYR A 190 -5.73 -9.97 11.74
CA TYR A 190 -6.92 -10.22 12.55
C TYR A 190 -8.18 -9.81 11.79
N THR A 191 -9.10 -10.75 11.63
CA THR A 191 -10.40 -10.54 10.97
C THR A 191 -11.53 -10.73 11.98
N SER A 192 -12.64 -9.99 11.81
CA SER A 192 -13.86 -10.23 12.58
C SER A 192 -14.42 -11.60 12.21
N GLY A 193 -14.14 -12.61 13.02
CA GLY A 193 -14.72 -13.95 12.82
C GLY A 193 -16.24 -13.93 12.94
N THR A 194 -16.94 -14.84 12.26
CA THR A 194 -18.40 -15.05 12.36
C THR A 194 -18.86 -15.35 13.79
N THR A 195 -17.97 -15.68 14.70
CA THR A 195 -18.22 -16.01 16.12
C THR A 195 -18.02 -14.85 17.07
N GLY A 196 -17.73 -13.63 16.59
CA GLY A 196 -17.51 -12.43 17.41
C GLY A 196 -16.09 -12.27 17.97
N THR A 197 -15.31 -13.34 18.10
CA THR A 197 -13.89 -13.26 18.52
C THR A 197 -13.01 -13.09 17.28
N PRO A 198 -12.13 -12.08 17.24
CA PRO A 198 -11.18 -11.92 16.13
C PRO A 198 -10.28 -13.15 15.96
N LYS A 199 -10.07 -13.56 14.70
CA LYS A 199 -9.18 -14.65 14.34
C LYS A 199 -7.96 -14.12 13.60
N GLY A 200 -6.77 -14.50 14.04
CA GLY A 200 -5.52 -14.17 13.37
C GLY A 200 -5.24 -15.13 12.21
N VAL A 201 -5.40 -14.64 10.97
CA VAL A 201 -5.07 -15.41 9.77
C VAL A 201 -3.58 -15.30 9.51
N MET A 202 -2.87 -16.41 9.60
CA MET A 202 -1.42 -16.50 9.37
C MET A 202 -1.15 -16.69 7.87
N LEU A 203 -0.39 -15.78 7.28
CA LEU A 203 0.01 -15.85 5.89
C LEU A 203 1.53 -16.02 5.77
N ASN A 204 1.94 -17.02 5.03
CA ASN A 204 3.35 -17.30 4.75
C ASN A 204 3.80 -16.69 3.42
N TYR A 205 5.10 -16.65 3.17
CA TYR A 205 5.66 -16.13 1.92
C TYR A 205 5.19 -16.91 0.68
N GLU A 206 4.80 -18.18 0.81
CA GLU A 206 4.26 -18.92 -0.32
C GLU A 206 2.94 -18.36 -0.82
N CYS A 207 2.06 -17.88 0.08
CA CYS A 207 0.81 -17.20 -0.32
C CYS A 207 1.10 -15.98 -1.21
N ALA A 208 2.05 -15.12 -0.81
CA ALA A 208 2.45 -13.97 -1.62
C ALA A 208 3.12 -14.39 -2.94
N ASN A 209 3.96 -15.44 -2.91
CA ASN A 209 4.61 -15.98 -4.11
C ASN A 209 3.62 -16.52 -5.14
N GLN A 210 2.55 -17.18 -4.72
CA GLN A 210 1.50 -17.68 -5.61
C GLN A 210 0.78 -16.53 -6.32
N VAL A 211 0.47 -15.46 -5.60
CA VAL A 211 -0.11 -14.24 -6.20
C VAL A 211 0.84 -13.66 -7.25
N MET A 212 2.14 -13.51 -6.91
CA MET A 212 3.15 -13.00 -7.84
C MET A 212 3.28 -13.86 -9.11
N GLN A 213 3.26 -15.19 -8.97
CA GLN A 213 3.33 -16.10 -10.11
C GLN A 213 2.09 -15.98 -11.01
N HIS A 214 0.91 -15.86 -10.40
CA HIS A 214 -0.33 -15.67 -11.14
C HIS A 214 -0.33 -14.34 -11.91
N GLU A 215 0.10 -13.26 -11.28
CA GLU A 215 0.22 -11.95 -11.94
C GLU A 215 1.21 -11.99 -13.11
N ARG A 216 2.36 -12.67 -12.96
CA ARG A 216 3.34 -12.87 -14.02
C ARG A 216 2.79 -13.70 -15.19
N ALA A 217 2.00 -14.71 -14.91
CA ALA A 217 1.42 -15.59 -15.90
C ALA A 217 0.25 -14.96 -16.66
N ASN A 218 -0.34 -13.88 -16.15
CA ASN A 218 -1.55 -13.29 -16.71
C ASN A 218 -1.28 -11.88 -17.26
N PRO A 219 -1.05 -11.74 -18.60
CA PRO A 219 -0.79 -10.45 -19.24
C PRO A 219 -1.92 -9.42 -19.07
N ALA A 220 -3.12 -9.86 -18.70
CA ALA A 220 -4.28 -8.98 -18.52
C ALA A 220 -4.08 -7.96 -17.38
N TYR A 221 -3.29 -8.29 -16.37
CA TYR A 221 -2.97 -7.36 -15.29
C TYR A 221 -1.93 -6.30 -15.69
N GLY A 222 -1.24 -6.45 -16.82
CA GLY A 222 -0.35 -5.42 -17.38
C GLY A 222 0.89 -5.07 -16.55
N ILE A 223 1.10 -5.75 -15.43
CA ILE A 223 2.07 -5.40 -14.40
C ILE A 223 3.53 -5.49 -14.87
N TYR A 224 3.81 -6.35 -15.87
CA TYR A 224 5.19 -6.71 -16.26
C TYR A 224 5.58 -6.27 -17.67
N GLN A 225 4.90 -5.32 -18.26
CA GLN A 225 5.14 -4.91 -19.65
C GLN A 225 6.33 -3.94 -19.84
N GLY A 226 7.24 -3.86 -18.89
CA GLY A 226 8.44 -3.05 -19.01
C GLY A 226 8.21 -1.53 -18.99
N VAL A 227 7.12 -1.10 -18.36
CA VAL A 227 6.75 0.32 -18.22
C VAL A 227 6.81 0.71 -16.75
N SER A 228 7.17 1.97 -16.47
CA SER A 228 7.11 2.50 -15.09
C SER A 228 5.68 2.49 -14.57
N GLU A 229 5.41 1.64 -13.58
CA GLU A 229 4.10 1.53 -12.96
C GLU A 229 3.96 2.54 -11.82
N ARG A 230 2.75 3.06 -11.65
CA ARG A 230 2.37 3.94 -10.54
C ARG A 230 1.09 3.43 -9.90
N VAL A 231 1.09 3.42 -8.58
CA VAL A 231 -0.04 3.00 -7.74
C VAL A 231 -0.39 4.13 -6.77
N LEU A 232 -1.67 4.34 -6.52
CA LEU A 232 -2.13 5.18 -5.41
C LEU A 232 -2.62 4.27 -4.29
N SER A 233 -1.90 4.26 -3.17
CA SER A 233 -2.26 3.52 -1.96
C SER A 233 -3.22 4.33 -1.10
N TYR A 234 -4.44 3.82 -0.88
CA TYR A 234 -5.47 4.50 -0.13
C TYR A 234 -6.44 3.57 0.63
N LEU A 235 -6.58 2.32 0.22
CA LEU A 235 -7.28 1.32 1.00
C LEU A 235 -6.41 0.87 2.18
N PRO A 236 -6.97 0.38 3.28
CA PRO A 236 -6.15 0.07 4.46
C PRO A 236 -5.08 -1.00 4.20
N LEU A 237 -3.79 -0.68 4.45
CA LEU A 237 -2.66 -1.61 4.29
C LEU A 237 -2.70 -2.81 5.27
N ASN A 238 -3.47 -2.72 6.33
CA ASN A 238 -3.76 -3.85 7.20
C ASN A 238 -4.75 -4.87 6.57
N HIS A 239 -5.39 -4.53 5.44
CA HIS A 239 -6.17 -5.46 4.65
C HIS A 239 -5.31 -6.12 3.58
N ILE A 240 -5.39 -7.44 3.44
CA ILE A 240 -4.51 -8.21 2.55
C ILE A 240 -4.56 -7.71 1.09
N ALA A 241 -5.72 -7.29 0.58
CA ALA A 241 -5.84 -6.82 -0.80
C ALA A 241 -4.96 -5.60 -1.07
N GLU A 242 -5.02 -4.57 -0.21
CA GLU A 242 -4.17 -3.38 -0.36
C GLU A 242 -2.70 -3.72 -0.16
N ARG A 243 -2.40 -4.58 0.81
CA ARG A 243 -1.03 -5.01 1.07
C ARG A 243 -0.42 -5.76 -0.11
N ILE A 244 -1.19 -6.65 -0.75
CA ILE A 244 -0.72 -7.33 -1.97
C ILE A 244 -0.50 -6.32 -3.10
N ILE A 245 -1.44 -5.40 -3.32
CA ILE A 245 -1.38 -4.47 -4.47
C ILE A 245 -0.33 -3.39 -4.26
N SER A 246 -0.38 -2.70 -3.11
CA SER A 246 0.46 -1.52 -2.88
C SER A 246 1.84 -1.84 -2.31
N GLU A 247 2.05 -3.03 -1.73
CA GLU A 247 3.36 -3.43 -1.20
C GLU A 247 3.97 -4.57 -2.02
N VAL A 248 3.37 -5.77 -1.98
CA VAL A 248 3.98 -6.95 -2.62
C VAL A 248 4.12 -6.77 -4.14
N SER A 249 3.02 -6.43 -4.83
CA SER A 249 3.04 -6.27 -6.29
C SER A 249 3.89 -5.08 -6.72
N SER A 250 3.92 -3.99 -5.94
CA SER A 250 4.77 -2.83 -6.24
C SER A 250 6.26 -3.18 -6.16
N ILE A 251 6.68 -3.97 -5.16
CA ILE A 251 8.06 -4.47 -5.04
C ILE A 251 8.40 -5.34 -6.24
N VAL A 252 7.52 -6.27 -6.59
CA VAL A 252 7.74 -7.20 -7.69
C VAL A 252 7.78 -6.49 -9.05
N ALA A 253 6.86 -5.57 -9.30
CA ALA A 253 6.81 -4.79 -10.54
C ALA A 253 7.83 -3.63 -10.59
N GLY A 254 8.37 -3.20 -9.43
CA GLY A 254 9.20 -2.01 -9.32
C GLY A 254 8.39 -0.72 -9.51
N SER A 255 7.15 -0.72 -9.05
CA SER A 255 6.22 0.39 -9.16
C SER A 255 6.58 1.53 -8.20
N GLU A 256 6.19 2.74 -8.57
CA GLU A 256 6.14 3.89 -7.66
C GLU A 256 4.82 3.86 -6.90
N VAL A 257 4.86 3.92 -5.58
CA VAL A 257 3.68 3.95 -4.71
C VAL A 257 3.52 5.35 -4.13
N SER A 258 2.42 6.01 -4.46
CA SER A 258 2.02 7.28 -3.87
C SER A 258 0.92 7.04 -2.83
N PHE A 259 1.02 7.68 -1.67
CA PHE A 259 0.00 7.55 -0.61
C PHE A 259 -1.04 8.66 -0.72
N SER A 260 -2.30 8.32 -0.44
CA SER A 260 -3.34 9.33 -0.28
C SER A 260 -3.14 10.10 1.02
N GLU A 261 -3.26 11.42 0.97
CA GLU A 261 -3.12 12.29 2.13
C GLU A 261 -4.26 12.07 3.12
N SER A 262 -5.49 12.16 2.63
CA SER A 262 -6.72 11.92 3.38
C SER A 262 -7.85 11.49 2.44
N LEU A 263 -9.04 11.17 2.97
CA LEU A 263 -10.22 10.86 2.17
C LEU A 263 -10.73 12.08 1.38
N GLU A 264 -10.63 13.28 1.97
CA GLU A 264 -11.02 14.54 1.33
C GLU A 264 -10.10 14.88 0.14
N LYS A 265 -8.81 14.59 0.28
CA LYS A 265 -7.78 14.83 -0.75
C LYS A 265 -7.67 13.69 -1.76
N PHE A 266 -8.42 12.60 -1.60
CA PHE A 266 -8.34 11.43 -2.47
C PHE A 266 -8.47 11.77 -3.97
N ALA A 267 -9.48 12.56 -4.35
CA ALA A 267 -9.71 12.91 -5.75
C ALA A 267 -8.56 13.75 -6.34
N SER A 268 -8.04 14.72 -5.59
CA SER A 268 -6.90 15.54 -6.01
C SER A 268 -5.60 14.73 -6.08
N ASN A 269 -5.37 13.84 -5.11
CA ASN A 269 -4.23 12.94 -5.13
C ASN A 269 -4.31 11.97 -6.33
N LEU A 270 -5.48 11.41 -6.62
CA LEU A 270 -5.69 10.55 -7.79
C LEU A 270 -5.39 11.26 -9.11
N GLN A 271 -5.85 12.52 -9.24
CA GLN A 271 -5.55 13.37 -10.40
C GLN A 271 -4.05 13.69 -10.52
N SER A 272 -3.38 13.98 -9.42
CA SER A 272 -1.94 14.28 -9.41
C SER A 272 -1.08 13.07 -9.77
N VAL A 273 -1.42 11.89 -9.24
CA VAL A 273 -0.66 10.64 -9.43
C VAL A 273 -0.88 10.06 -10.82
N GLN A 274 -2.10 10.11 -11.35
CA GLN A 274 -2.47 9.44 -12.61
C GLN A 274 -1.96 7.99 -12.61
N PRO A 275 -2.45 7.12 -11.72
CA PRO A 275 -1.92 5.77 -11.59
C PRO A 275 -2.09 4.97 -12.89
N THR A 276 -1.16 4.03 -13.11
CA THR A 276 -1.24 3.10 -14.24
C THR A 276 -1.99 1.83 -13.89
N GLN A 277 -2.01 1.52 -12.58
CA GLN A 277 -2.83 0.48 -11.97
C GLN A 277 -3.72 1.12 -10.92
N PHE A 278 -5.00 0.83 -10.99
CA PHE A 278 -5.98 1.36 -10.04
C PHE A 278 -6.90 0.25 -9.56
N PHE A 279 -6.77 -0.07 -8.28
CA PHE A 279 -7.68 -0.98 -7.58
C PHE A 279 -8.68 -0.18 -6.77
N ALA A 280 -9.97 -0.48 -6.93
CA ALA A 280 -11.02 0.13 -6.14
C ALA A 280 -12.15 -0.84 -5.84
N VAL A 281 -12.71 -0.74 -4.62
CA VAL A 281 -13.92 -1.46 -4.27
C VAL A 281 -15.11 -0.89 -5.04
N PRO A 282 -16.20 -1.66 -5.29
CA PRO A 282 -17.35 -1.23 -6.12
C PRO A 282 -17.91 0.13 -5.70
N ARG A 283 -17.98 0.41 -4.40
CA ARG A 283 -18.48 1.69 -3.87
C ARG A 283 -17.68 2.90 -4.35
N ILE A 284 -16.38 2.76 -4.56
CA ILE A 284 -15.53 3.84 -5.09
C ILE A 284 -15.81 4.05 -6.58
N TRP A 285 -15.97 2.99 -7.36
CA TRP A 285 -16.36 3.09 -8.76
C TRP A 285 -17.71 3.79 -8.93
N VAL A 286 -18.70 3.49 -8.08
CA VAL A 286 -19.99 4.19 -8.05
C VAL A 286 -19.81 5.68 -7.75
N LYS A 287 -18.99 6.03 -6.75
CA LYS A 287 -18.71 7.44 -6.44
C LYS A 287 -18.03 8.18 -7.59
N ILE A 288 -17.09 7.55 -8.28
CA ILE A 288 -16.44 8.12 -9.47
C ILE A 288 -17.48 8.36 -10.57
N GLN A 289 -18.37 7.38 -10.84
CA GLN A 289 -19.46 7.55 -11.81
C GLN A 289 -20.36 8.73 -11.44
N GLN A 290 -20.81 8.80 -10.19
CA GLN A 290 -21.67 9.87 -9.69
C GLN A 290 -20.97 11.25 -9.87
N GLY A 291 -19.72 11.39 -9.48
CA GLY A 291 -18.97 12.64 -9.65
C GLY A 291 -18.77 13.06 -11.12
N ILE A 292 -18.73 12.10 -12.06
CA ILE A 292 -18.75 12.41 -13.49
C ILE A 292 -20.13 12.91 -13.91
N LEU A 293 -21.21 12.23 -13.49
CA LEU A 293 -22.57 12.54 -13.89
C LEU A 293 -23.10 13.83 -13.29
N GLU A 294 -22.62 14.24 -12.13
CA GLU A 294 -22.89 15.58 -11.55
C GLU A 294 -22.38 16.71 -12.46
N LYS A 295 -21.23 16.53 -13.09
CA LYS A 295 -20.63 17.53 -13.99
C LYS A 295 -21.14 17.40 -15.43
N LEU A 296 -21.45 16.17 -15.85
CA LEU A 296 -21.90 15.85 -17.20
C LEU A 296 -23.06 14.85 -17.16
N PRO A 297 -24.33 15.31 -17.13
CA PRO A 297 -25.48 14.44 -17.05
C PRO A 297 -25.52 13.36 -18.13
N GLN A 298 -26.06 12.18 -17.80
CA GLN A 298 -26.04 10.96 -18.65
C GLN A 298 -26.51 11.23 -20.10
N GLN A 299 -27.62 11.93 -20.27
CA GLN A 299 -28.16 12.22 -21.61
C GLN A 299 -27.16 13.02 -22.49
N LYS A 300 -26.49 14.00 -21.87
CA LYS A 300 -25.46 14.80 -22.55
C LYS A 300 -24.21 13.98 -22.87
N LEU A 301 -23.78 13.15 -21.92
CA LEU A 301 -22.66 12.22 -22.13
C LEU A 301 -22.96 11.27 -23.31
N ASP A 302 -24.13 10.63 -23.32
CA ASP A 302 -24.53 9.71 -24.39
C ASP A 302 -24.59 10.39 -25.76
N LEU A 303 -25.05 11.66 -25.82
CA LEU A 303 -25.06 12.43 -27.05
C LEU A 303 -23.63 12.69 -27.56
N LEU A 304 -22.73 13.17 -26.68
CA LEU A 304 -21.35 13.48 -27.02
C LEU A 304 -20.56 12.24 -27.46
N LEU A 305 -20.83 11.09 -26.86
CA LEU A 305 -20.19 9.82 -27.21
C LEU A 305 -20.64 9.26 -28.57
N LYS A 306 -21.74 9.76 -29.17
CA LYS A 306 -22.19 9.40 -30.52
C LYS A 306 -21.40 10.12 -31.64
N ILE A 307 -20.74 11.24 -31.32
CA ILE A 307 -20.03 12.07 -32.29
C ILE A 307 -18.56 11.61 -32.38
N PRO A 308 -18.09 11.04 -33.49
CA PRO A 308 -16.79 10.32 -33.53
C PRO A 308 -15.59 11.11 -33.05
N VAL A 309 -15.40 12.35 -33.50
CA VAL A 309 -14.27 13.22 -33.10
C VAL A 309 -14.40 13.68 -31.65
N ILE A 310 -15.59 14.09 -31.24
CA ILE A 310 -15.89 14.59 -29.90
C ILE A 310 -15.78 13.46 -28.87
N LYS A 311 -16.20 12.26 -29.21
CA LYS A 311 -16.13 11.07 -28.36
C LYS A 311 -14.74 10.88 -27.74
N THR A 312 -13.69 10.93 -28.55
CA THR A 312 -12.31 10.71 -28.08
C THR A 312 -11.87 11.83 -27.14
N LEU A 313 -12.17 13.08 -27.49
CA LEU A 313 -11.84 14.24 -26.64
C LEU A 313 -12.57 14.15 -25.27
N VAL A 314 -13.85 13.84 -25.30
CA VAL A 314 -14.67 13.73 -24.07
C VAL A 314 -14.16 12.61 -23.17
N LYS A 315 -13.88 11.42 -23.72
CA LYS A 315 -13.32 10.30 -22.96
C LYS A 315 -12.00 10.66 -22.30
N ASN A 316 -11.08 11.28 -23.06
CA ASN A 316 -9.78 11.67 -22.54
C ASN A 316 -9.92 12.72 -21.43
N LYS A 317 -10.74 13.76 -21.65
CA LYS A 317 -10.99 14.80 -20.65
C LYS A 317 -11.62 14.24 -19.37
N ILE A 318 -12.55 13.30 -19.48
CA ILE A 318 -13.13 12.62 -18.32
C ILE A 318 -12.05 11.83 -17.59
N LYS A 319 -11.28 11.00 -18.30
CA LYS A 319 -10.19 10.19 -17.70
C LYS A 319 -9.13 11.06 -17.01
N GLU A 320 -8.74 12.18 -17.63
CA GLU A 320 -7.83 13.16 -17.00
C GLU A 320 -8.45 13.77 -15.74
N GLY A 321 -9.71 14.18 -15.82
CA GLY A 321 -10.42 14.83 -14.73
C GLY A 321 -10.70 13.94 -13.53
N ILE A 322 -10.78 12.63 -13.71
CA ILE A 322 -10.90 11.65 -12.61
C ILE A 322 -9.56 11.03 -12.19
N GLY A 323 -8.44 11.43 -12.83
CA GLY A 323 -7.11 10.89 -12.50
C GLY A 323 -6.80 9.51 -13.08
N LEU A 324 -7.52 9.04 -14.09
CA LEU A 324 -7.35 7.71 -14.70
C LEU A 324 -6.90 7.76 -16.17
N ALA A 325 -6.32 8.87 -16.63
CA ALA A 325 -5.87 8.98 -18.03
C ALA A 325 -4.72 8.03 -18.40
N LYS A 326 -3.95 7.61 -17.41
CA LYS A 326 -2.80 6.70 -17.58
C LYS A 326 -3.10 5.26 -17.16
N VAL A 327 -4.34 4.98 -16.70
CA VAL A 327 -4.72 3.66 -16.25
C VAL A 327 -4.65 2.65 -17.40
N ARG A 328 -3.99 1.54 -17.15
CA ARG A 328 -3.89 0.38 -18.02
C ARG A 328 -4.57 -0.84 -17.41
N SER A 329 -4.49 -0.95 -16.10
CA SER A 329 -5.16 -1.98 -15.32
C SER A 329 -6.10 -1.32 -14.31
N ALA A 330 -7.40 -1.49 -14.54
CA ALA A 330 -8.47 -1.06 -13.62
C ALA A 330 -9.06 -2.32 -12.99
N ILE A 331 -9.03 -2.41 -11.67
CA ILE A 331 -9.40 -3.62 -10.95
C ILE A 331 -10.46 -3.31 -9.91
N SER A 332 -11.41 -4.21 -9.72
CA SER A 332 -12.36 -4.16 -8.61
C SER A 332 -12.41 -5.49 -7.87
N GLY A 333 -12.62 -5.44 -6.56
CA GLY A 333 -12.70 -6.63 -5.71
C GLY A 333 -13.34 -6.34 -4.36
N ALA A 334 -13.24 -7.28 -3.45
CA ALA A 334 -13.84 -7.31 -2.12
C ALA A 334 -15.38 -7.39 -2.09
N ALA A 335 -16.07 -7.09 -3.19
CA ALA A 335 -17.52 -7.29 -3.38
C ALA A 335 -17.83 -7.36 -4.88
N PRO A 336 -18.96 -7.97 -5.30
CA PRO A 336 -19.37 -8.00 -6.70
C PRO A 336 -19.64 -6.60 -7.27
N VAL A 337 -19.31 -6.40 -8.53
CA VAL A 337 -19.62 -5.18 -9.30
C VAL A 337 -20.86 -5.44 -10.17
N SER A 338 -21.78 -4.46 -10.27
CA SER A 338 -22.89 -4.63 -11.19
C SER A 338 -22.44 -4.59 -12.65
N GLY A 339 -23.01 -5.45 -13.49
CA GLY A 339 -22.71 -5.46 -14.93
C GLY A 339 -22.97 -4.11 -15.59
N GLU A 340 -24.00 -3.38 -15.14
CA GLU A 340 -24.31 -2.04 -15.63
C GLU A 340 -23.17 -1.05 -15.39
N LEU A 341 -22.54 -1.11 -14.20
CA LEU A 341 -21.41 -0.25 -13.86
C LEU A 341 -20.18 -0.58 -14.72
N LEU A 342 -19.90 -1.88 -14.93
CA LEU A 342 -18.82 -2.33 -15.81
C LEU A 342 -19.00 -1.84 -17.24
N GLU A 343 -20.19 -2.03 -17.82
CA GLU A 343 -20.49 -1.58 -19.18
C GLU A 343 -20.49 -0.03 -19.30
N TRP A 344 -20.86 0.68 -18.22
CA TRP A 344 -20.80 2.14 -18.20
C TRP A 344 -19.35 2.63 -18.30
N PHE A 345 -18.42 2.09 -17.51
CA PHE A 345 -17.00 2.46 -17.55
C PHE A 345 -16.33 2.03 -18.86
N LYS A 346 -16.73 0.90 -19.42
CA LYS A 346 -16.26 0.41 -20.72
C LYS A 346 -16.57 1.40 -21.86
N LYS A 347 -17.69 2.13 -21.80
CA LYS A 347 -18.00 3.22 -22.76
C LYS A 347 -16.95 4.35 -22.73
N LEU A 348 -16.24 4.52 -21.59
CA LEU A 348 -15.17 5.49 -21.39
C LEU A 348 -13.76 4.90 -21.67
N ASP A 349 -13.68 3.69 -22.23
CA ASP A 349 -12.44 2.94 -22.41
C ASP A 349 -11.70 2.63 -21.09
N ILE A 350 -12.46 2.45 -20.01
CA ILE A 350 -11.98 1.94 -18.72
C ILE A 350 -12.55 0.54 -18.55
N ASN A 351 -11.73 -0.49 -18.77
CA ASN A 351 -12.14 -1.87 -18.63
C ASN A 351 -11.81 -2.38 -17.23
N ILE A 352 -12.83 -2.43 -16.36
CA ILE A 352 -12.69 -2.89 -14.99
C ILE A 352 -12.71 -4.41 -14.97
N GLN A 353 -11.67 -5.00 -14.39
CA GLN A 353 -11.55 -6.44 -14.17
C GLN A 353 -11.93 -6.77 -12.73
N GLU A 354 -12.74 -7.81 -12.55
CA GLU A 354 -13.10 -8.28 -11.22
C GLU A 354 -12.08 -9.30 -10.73
N VAL A 355 -11.71 -9.16 -9.46
CA VAL A 355 -10.87 -10.13 -8.75
C VAL A 355 -11.58 -10.62 -7.51
N TYR A 356 -11.43 -11.92 -7.23
CA TYR A 356 -11.93 -12.55 -6.01
C TYR A 356 -10.75 -12.96 -5.13
N GLY A 357 -10.87 -12.67 -3.83
CA GLY A 357 -9.92 -13.11 -2.82
C GLY A 357 -10.49 -12.90 -1.42
N ALA A 358 -9.95 -13.67 -0.48
CA ALA A 358 -10.21 -13.56 0.95
C ALA A 358 -8.89 -13.62 1.71
N THR A 359 -8.91 -13.08 2.93
CA THR A 359 -7.78 -13.18 3.86
C THR A 359 -7.66 -14.59 4.40
#